data_e0414521553a9b92152e769bbfcc160c
#
_entry.id   e0414521553a9b92152e769bbfcc160c
#
_cell.length_a   1.000
_cell.length_b   1.000
_cell.length_c   1.000
_cell.angle_alpha   90.00
_cell.angle_beta   90.00
_cell.angle_gamma   90.00
#
_symmetry.space_group_name_H-M   'P 1'
#
loop_
_entity.id
_entity.type
_entity.pdbx_description
1 polymer ?
#
loop_
_entity_poly.entity_id
_entity_poly.type
_entity_poly.pdbx_seq_one_letter_code
_entity_poly.pdbx_strand_id
1 'polypeptide(L)'
;KKIEMDVLRNGEVIGYSNYFFESAENKMTVKNYTKFKVKLLGVTVFSVLSESIEKYENDKLFFFQSNTFQNDKEKFVNLKYNESSKKFIINGSSYKGEASLDCIIGNWWNHKIFKASKQISPLSGSIKEQVVIFLGKEKININNKEYLTEHYKLKSKDESLPDDKKLNFDIWFNPENNLIIKVSYSKMGN
;
A
#
# COMPACT_ATOMS: atom_id res chain seq x y z
N LYS A 1 6.11 -8.16 -15.89
CA LYS A 1 5.80 -6.71 -15.83
C LYS A 1 6.31 -6.16 -14.50
N LYS A 2 6.72 -4.87 -14.48
CA LYS A 2 7.17 -4.20 -13.24
C LYS A 2 6.56 -2.80 -13.11
N ILE A 3 6.43 -2.33 -11.87
CA ILE A 3 6.17 -0.93 -11.50
C ILE A 3 7.29 -0.53 -10.55
N GLU A 4 7.98 0.55 -10.86
CA GLU A 4 9.06 1.12 -10.05
C GLU A 4 8.59 2.48 -9.53
N MET A 5 8.70 2.67 -8.22
CA MET A 5 8.30 3.90 -7.55
C MET A 5 9.45 4.39 -6.68
N ASP A 6 9.85 5.63 -6.87
CA ASP A 6 10.74 6.32 -5.95
C ASP A 6 9.98 6.75 -4.70
N VAL A 7 10.64 6.64 -3.54
CA VAL A 7 10.18 7.24 -2.29
C VAL A 7 10.92 8.56 -2.11
N LEU A 8 10.18 9.66 -2.05
CA LEU A 8 10.74 11.00 -1.93
C LEU A 8 10.40 11.64 -0.59
N ARG A 9 11.30 12.49 -0.09
CA ARG A 9 11.06 13.43 1.01
C ARG A 9 11.62 14.77 0.63
N ASN A 10 10.79 15.82 0.67
CA ASN A 10 11.18 17.18 0.27
C ASN A 10 11.84 17.25 -1.12
N GLY A 11 11.37 16.43 -2.07
CA GLY A 11 11.92 16.36 -3.42
C GLY A 11 13.16 15.49 -3.60
N GLU A 12 13.75 14.98 -2.53
CA GLU A 12 14.93 14.09 -2.59
C GLU A 12 14.50 12.61 -2.54
N VAL A 13 15.12 11.78 -3.38
CA VAL A 13 14.90 10.33 -3.37
C VAL A 13 15.57 9.73 -2.14
N ILE A 14 14.78 9.11 -1.26
CA ILE A 14 15.24 8.46 -0.02
C ILE A 14 15.12 6.95 -0.07
N GLY A 15 14.59 6.40 -1.15
CA GLY A 15 14.42 4.96 -1.35
C GLY A 15 13.46 4.63 -2.49
N TYR A 16 12.94 3.40 -2.46
CA TYR A 16 12.08 2.88 -3.53
C TYR A 16 11.01 1.92 -2.99
N SER A 17 9.97 1.71 -3.81
CA SER A 17 8.98 0.63 -3.65
C SER A 17 8.68 0.03 -5.02
N ASN A 18 9.16 -1.19 -5.28
CA ASN A 18 9.10 -1.82 -6.59
C ASN A 18 8.21 -3.05 -6.56
N TYR A 19 7.35 -3.18 -7.57
CA TYR A 19 6.44 -4.31 -7.75
C TYR A 19 6.82 -5.10 -9.00
N PHE A 20 6.87 -6.42 -8.87
CA PHE A 20 7.17 -7.37 -9.94
C PHE A 20 5.99 -8.31 -10.11
N PHE A 21 5.50 -8.44 -11.35
CA PHE A 21 4.31 -9.20 -11.69
C PHE A 21 4.70 -10.41 -12.56
N GLU A 22 4.29 -11.57 -12.12
CA GLU A 22 4.37 -12.84 -12.83
C GLU A 22 2.95 -13.34 -13.05
N SER A 23 2.53 -13.55 -14.30
CA SER A 23 1.19 -14.04 -14.62
C SER A 23 1.28 -15.28 -15.49
N ALA A 24 0.51 -16.30 -15.18
CA ALA A 24 0.36 -17.52 -15.96
C ALA A 24 -1.10 -17.98 -15.88
N GLU A 25 -1.76 -18.08 -17.03
CA GLU A 25 -3.17 -18.44 -17.14
C GLU A 25 -4.05 -17.54 -16.24
N ASN A 26 -4.76 -18.15 -15.29
CA ASN A 26 -5.63 -17.46 -14.33
C ASN A 26 -4.95 -17.09 -13.01
N LYS A 27 -3.61 -17.26 -12.91
CA LYS A 27 -2.83 -16.99 -11.70
C LYS A 27 -1.94 -15.78 -11.88
N MET A 28 -1.82 -14.98 -10.84
CA MET A 28 -0.91 -13.84 -10.77
C MET A 28 -0.19 -13.84 -9.44
N THR A 29 1.13 -13.62 -9.49
CA THR A 29 1.96 -13.38 -8.32
C THR A 29 2.53 -11.97 -8.42
N VAL A 30 2.42 -11.22 -7.33
CA VAL A 30 3.00 -9.88 -7.19
C VAL A 30 4.01 -9.91 -6.06
N LYS A 31 5.26 -9.58 -6.33
CA LYS A 31 6.32 -9.40 -5.35
C LYS A 31 6.58 -7.91 -5.17
N ASN A 32 6.68 -7.45 -3.93
CA ASN A 32 7.06 -6.07 -3.63
C ASN A 32 8.32 -6.03 -2.79
N TYR A 33 9.20 -5.08 -3.13
CA TYR A 33 10.40 -4.74 -2.37
C TYR A 33 10.38 -3.25 -2.09
N THR A 34 10.34 -2.90 -0.81
CA THR A 34 10.32 -1.50 -0.36
C THR A 34 11.51 -1.25 0.57
N LYS A 35 12.27 -0.19 0.27
CA LYS A 35 13.40 0.23 1.12
C LYS A 35 13.52 1.74 1.10
N PHE A 36 13.47 2.36 2.27
CA PHE A 36 13.78 3.79 2.40
C PHE A 36 14.26 4.14 3.82
N LYS A 37 14.97 5.26 3.92
CA LYS A 37 15.46 5.80 5.19
C LYS A 37 15.24 7.29 5.24
N VAL A 38 14.64 7.76 6.34
CA VAL A 38 14.50 9.18 6.65
C VAL A 38 15.65 9.58 7.58
N LYS A 39 16.44 10.57 7.18
CA LYS A 39 17.51 11.13 7.99
C LYS A 39 17.15 12.54 8.45
N LEU A 40 17.54 12.90 9.66
CA LEU A 40 17.49 14.25 10.22
C LEU A 40 18.86 14.57 10.77
N LEU A 41 19.48 15.63 10.29
CA LEU A 41 20.86 16.02 10.65
C LEU A 41 21.87 14.86 10.55
N GLY A 42 21.75 14.04 9.49
CA GLY A 42 22.63 12.89 9.27
C GLY A 42 22.25 11.62 10.02
N VAL A 43 21.38 11.71 11.04
CA VAL A 43 20.93 10.55 11.84
C VAL A 43 19.68 9.92 11.23
N THR A 44 19.65 8.59 11.11
CA THR A 44 18.45 7.86 10.66
C THR A 44 17.39 7.90 11.77
N VAL A 45 16.28 8.58 11.53
CA VAL A 45 15.14 8.69 12.47
C VAL A 45 14.00 7.74 12.12
N PHE A 46 13.94 7.27 10.87
CA PHE A 46 12.97 6.29 10.45
C PHE A 46 13.50 5.47 9.26
N SER A 47 13.26 4.17 9.28
CA SER A 47 13.64 3.28 8.18
C SER A 47 12.62 2.19 7.98
N VAL A 48 12.45 1.78 6.71
CA VAL A 48 11.65 0.63 6.32
C VAL A 48 12.46 -0.22 5.35
N LEU A 49 12.48 -1.52 5.61
CA LEU A 49 12.89 -2.57 4.67
C LEU A 49 11.78 -3.61 4.69
N SER A 50 11.10 -3.81 3.57
CA SER A 50 9.96 -4.70 3.48
C SER A 50 9.98 -5.52 2.20
N GLU A 51 9.64 -6.78 2.33
CA GLU A 51 9.39 -7.70 1.23
C GLU A 51 8.00 -8.30 1.39
N SER A 52 7.26 -8.42 0.28
CA SER A 52 5.98 -9.09 0.30
C SER A 52 5.70 -9.87 -0.98
N ILE A 53 4.81 -10.84 -0.86
CA ILE A 53 4.28 -11.63 -1.97
C ILE A 53 2.76 -11.74 -1.84
N GLU A 54 2.07 -11.43 -2.93
CA GLU A 54 0.63 -11.60 -3.11
C GLU A 54 0.40 -12.66 -4.18
N LYS A 55 -0.56 -13.56 -3.96
CA LYS A 55 -0.97 -14.54 -4.97
C LYS A 55 -2.47 -14.45 -5.21
N TYR A 56 -2.81 -14.38 -6.48
CA TYR A 56 -4.17 -14.28 -6.98
C TYR A 56 -4.49 -15.48 -7.88
N GLU A 57 -5.74 -15.93 -7.84
CA GLU A 57 -6.32 -16.87 -8.78
C GLU A 57 -7.69 -16.33 -9.21
N ASN A 58 -7.95 -16.26 -10.53
CA ASN A 58 -9.15 -15.64 -11.08
C ASN A 58 -9.40 -14.23 -10.51
N ASP A 59 -8.35 -13.39 -10.43
CA ASP A 59 -8.36 -12.03 -9.87
C ASP A 59 -8.75 -11.92 -8.38
N LYS A 60 -8.82 -13.04 -7.64
CA LYS A 60 -9.10 -13.10 -6.22
C LYS A 60 -7.82 -13.38 -5.44
N LEU A 61 -7.54 -12.54 -4.46
CA LEU A 61 -6.44 -12.76 -3.51
C LEU A 61 -6.72 -14.04 -2.72
N PHE A 62 -5.76 -14.96 -2.67
CA PHE A 62 -5.86 -16.15 -1.81
C PHE A 62 -4.68 -16.30 -0.84
N PHE A 63 -3.59 -15.57 -1.09
CA PHE A 63 -2.40 -15.62 -0.23
C PHE A 63 -1.71 -14.25 -0.21
N PHE A 64 -1.30 -13.81 0.98
CA PHE A 64 -0.40 -12.68 1.18
C PHE A 64 0.59 -12.99 2.30
N GLN A 65 1.84 -12.66 2.08
CA GLN A 65 2.89 -12.74 3.09
C GLN A 65 3.80 -11.52 3.01
N SER A 66 4.21 -10.99 4.16
CA SER A 66 5.23 -9.95 4.23
C SER A 66 6.12 -10.08 5.44
N ASN A 67 7.36 -9.63 5.28
CA ASN A 67 8.29 -9.37 6.36
C ASN A 67 8.77 -7.93 6.24
N THR A 68 8.76 -7.20 7.35
CA THR A 68 9.11 -5.78 7.39
C THR A 68 9.98 -5.48 8.61
N PHE A 69 11.11 -4.83 8.39
CA PHE A 69 11.88 -4.19 9.43
C PHE A 69 11.58 -2.69 9.42
N GLN A 70 10.98 -2.20 10.49
CA GLN A 70 10.68 -0.77 10.69
C GLN A 70 11.40 -0.27 11.94
N ASN A 71 12.44 0.55 11.78
CA ASN A 71 13.29 1.00 12.90
C ASN A 71 13.75 -0.19 13.75
N ASP A 72 14.35 -1.21 13.13
CA ASP A 72 14.84 -2.43 13.76
C ASP A 72 13.78 -3.32 14.45
N LYS A 73 12.50 -2.95 14.35
CA LYS A 73 11.39 -3.79 14.79
C LYS A 73 10.89 -4.66 13.64
N GLU A 74 10.94 -5.94 13.85
CA GLU A 74 10.39 -6.90 12.90
C GLU A 74 8.86 -6.91 12.99
N LYS A 75 8.21 -6.87 11.83
CA LYS A 75 6.77 -7.02 11.64
C LYS A 75 6.53 -8.01 10.53
N PHE A 76 5.41 -8.70 10.61
CA PHE A 76 5.05 -9.68 9.58
C PHE A 76 3.55 -9.75 9.38
N VAL A 77 3.17 -10.32 8.24
CA VAL A 77 1.79 -10.71 7.92
C VAL A 77 1.83 -12.05 7.19
N ASN A 78 0.98 -12.97 7.61
CA ASN A 78 0.63 -14.17 6.88
C ASN A 78 -0.88 -14.20 6.73
N LEU A 79 -1.38 -14.13 5.49
CA LEU A 79 -2.80 -14.17 5.17
C LEU A 79 -3.07 -15.30 4.20
N LYS A 80 -4.13 -16.07 4.47
CA LYS A 80 -4.63 -17.10 3.56
C LYS A 80 -6.14 -17.01 3.46
N TYR A 81 -6.66 -17.27 2.28
CA TYR A 81 -8.09 -17.52 2.09
C TYR A 81 -8.47 -18.88 2.68
N ASN A 82 -9.57 -18.91 3.43
CA ASN A 82 -10.15 -20.12 3.98
C ASN A 82 -11.46 -20.42 3.26
N GLU A 83 -11.49 -21.55 2.57
CA GLU A 83 -12.64 -21.97 1.77
C GLU A 83 -13.89 -22.30 2.61
N SER A 84 -13.70 -22.85 3.80
CA SER A 84 -14.80 -23.26 4.68
C SER A 84 -15.52 -22.05 5.28
N SER A 85 -14.77 -21.05 5.76
CA SER A 85 -15.35 -19.83 6.36
C SER A 85 -15.65 -18.74 5.33
N LYS A 86 -15.17 -18.87 4.09
CA LYS A 86 -15.23 -17.81 3.05
C LYS A 86 -14.63 -16.48 3.52
N LYS A 87 -13.53 -16.55 4.28
CA LYS A 87 -12.84 -15.38 4.85
C LYS A 87 -11.33 -15.49 4.67
N PHE A 88 -10.64 -14.37 4.87
CA PHE A 88 -9.21 -14.37 5.09
C PHE A 88 -8.88 -14.70 6.52
N ILE A 89 -7.90 -15.59 6.74
CA ILE A 89 -7.29 -15.84 8.05
C ILE A 89 -5.97 -15.07 8.06
N ILE A 90 -5.83 -14.17 9.02
CA ILE A 90 -4.66 -13.30 9.18
C ILE A 90 -3.92 -13.71 10.44
N ASN A 91 -2.61 -13.91 10.31
CA ASN A 91 -1.66 -13.98 11.42
C ASN A 91 -0.60 -12.90 11.16
N GLY A 92 -0.78 -11.74 11.75
CA GLY A 92 0.13 -10.60 11.63
C GLY A 92 0.63 -10.12 12.98
N SER A 93 1.66 -9.29 12.96
CA SER A 93 2.27 -8.74 14.18
C SER A 93 1.35 -7.80 14.96
N SER A 94 0.33 -7.20 14.31
CA SER A 94 -0.64 -6.29 14.96
C SER A 94 -2.08 -6.80 14.95
N TYR A 95 -2.37 -7.89 14.26
CA TYR A 95 -3.71 -8.47 14.20
C TYR A 95 -3.63 -9.97 13.91
N LYS A 96 -4.41 -10.75 14.68
CA LYS A 96 -4.63 -12.19 14.45
C LYS A 96 -6.13 -12.44 14.47
N GLY A 97 -6.67 -13.01 13.39
CA GLY A 97 -8.11 -13.25 13.27
C GLY A 97 -8.58 -13.37 11.84
N GLU A 98 -9.87 -13.18 11.64
CA GLU A 98 -10.53 -13.26 10.35
C GLU A 98 -10.78 -11.88 9.75
N ALA A 99 -10.76 -11.78 8.41
CA ALA A 99 -11.21 -10.63 7.67
C ALA A 99 -12.14 -11.03 6.53
N SER A 100 -13.10 -10.18 6.21
CA SER A 100 -13.99 -10.37 5.06
C SER A 100 -13.27 -10.18 3.73
N LEU A 101 -13.81 -10.77 2.65
CA LEU A 101 -13.20 -10.73 1.32
C LEU A 101 -13.27 -9.37 0.62
N ASP A 102 -14.01 -8.41 1.18
CA ASP A 102 -14.06 -7.02 0.72
C ASP A 102 -12.86 -6.20 1.20
N CYS A 103 -12.05 -6.75 2.11
CA CYS A 103 -10.78 -6.15 2.48
C CYS A 103 -9.75 -6.27 1.35
N ILE A 104 -9.00 -5.22 1.10
CA ILE A 104 -7.88 -5.20 0.16
C ILE A 104 -6.55 -5.06 0.90
N ILE A 105 -5.46 -5.54 0.31
CA ILE A 105 -4.12 -5.19 0.82
C ILE A 105 -3.83 -3.73 0.50
N GLY A 106 -3.40 -2.96 1.50
CA GLY A 106 -3.05 -1.54 1.37
C GLY A 106 -1.74 -1.33 0.62
N ASN A 107 -1.75 -1.50 -0.68
CA ASN A 107 -0.63 -1.30 -1.59
C ASN A 107 -0.97 -0.28 -2.70
N TRP A 108 0.04 0.14 -3.48
CA TRP A 108 -0.10 1.21 -4.46
C TRP A 108 -0.12 0.74 -5.92
N TRP A 109 -0.12 -0.56 -6.17
CA TRP A 109 -0.26 -1.08 -7.53
C TRP A 109 -1.71 -1.40 -7.91
N ASN A 110 -2.57 -1.65 -6.92
CA ASN A 110 -3.93 -2.13 -7.13
C ASN A 110 -4.96 -1.01 -6.94
N HIS A 111 -5.43 -0.45 -8.05
CA HIS A 111 -6.41 0.63 -8.06
C HIS A 111 -7.80 0.24 -7.48
N LYS A 112 -8.06 -1.05 -7.24
CA LYS A 112 -9.27 -1.49 -6.50
C LYS A 112 -9.34 -0.89 -5.09
N ILE A 113 -8.22 -0.36 -4.56
CA ILE A 113 -8.18 0.37 -3.28
C ILE A 113 -9.14 1.56 -3.24
N PHE A 114 -9.46 2.19 -4.38
CA PHE A 114 -10.40 3.30 -4.45
C PHE A 114 -11.85 2.92 -4.15
N LYS A 115 -12.21 1.64 -4.30
CA LYS A 115 -13.56 1.11 -4.06
C LYS A 115 -13.68 0.34 -2.75
N ALA A 116 -12.57 0.08 -2.07
CA ALA A 116 -12.56 -0.69 -0.84
C ALA A 116 -12.93 0.20 0.35
N SER A 117 -13.77 -0.30 1.26
CA SER A 117 -14.09 0.35 2.54
C SER A 117 -13.12 -0.02 3.65
N LYS A 118 -12.31 -1.08 3.44
CA LYS A 118 -11.34 -1.58 4.41
C LYS A 118 -10.06 -2.03 3.72
N GLN A 119 -8.94 -1.80 4.37
CA GLN A 119 -7.66 -2.33 3.94
C GLN A 119 -6.94 -3.07 5.06
N ILE A 120 -6.15 -4.05 4.67
CA ILE A 120 -5.23 -4.79 5.53
C ILE A 120 -3.85 -4.17 5.35
N SER A 121 -3.25 -3.73 6.45
CA SER A 121 -1.89 -3.19 6.42
C SER A 121 -0.90 -4.25 5.95
N PRO A 122 -0.15 -4.00 4.86
CA PRO A 122 0.85 -4.95 4.38
C PRO A 122 2.04 -5.10 5.34
N LEU A 123 2.21 -4.19 6.29
CA LEU A 123 3.33 -4.20 7.24
C LEU A 123 3.03 -5.04 8.49
N SER A 124 1.77 -5.11 8.94
CA SER A 124 1.47 -5.65 10.27
C SER A 124 0.16 -6.44 10.36
N GLY A 125 -0.64 -6.49 9.30
CA GLY A 125 -1.92 -7.21 9.24
C GLY A 125 -3.10 -6.47 9.86
N SER A 126 -2.91 -5.28 10.46
CA SER A 126 -4.03 -4.53 11.04
C SER A 126 -5.06 -4.15 9.98
N ILE A 127 -6.34 -4.30 10.31
CA ILE A 127 -7.45 -3.89 9.44
C ILE A 127 -7.78 -2.44 9.72
N LYS A 128 -7.91 -1.63 8.67
CA LYS A 128 -8.23 -0.21 8.76
C LYS A 128 -9.43 0.11 7.89
N GLU A 129 -10.44 0.71 8.47
CA GLU A 129 -11.56 1.28 7.72
C GLU A 129 -11.16 2.60 7.07
N GLN A 130 -11.59 2.79 5.82
CA GLN A 130 -11.21 3.94 5.02
C GLN A 130 -12.38 4.57 4.30
N VAL A 131 -12.21 5.83 3.95
CA VAL A 131 -13.05 6.59 3.03
C VAL A 131 -12.17 7.13 1.92
N VAL A 132 -12.65 6.99 0.69
CA VAL A 132 -11.97 7.52 -0.50
C VAL A 132 -12.86 8.59 -1.13
N ILE A 133 -12.30 9.77 -1.35
CA ILE A 133 -12.99 10.95 -1.87
C ILE A 133 -12.31 11.35 -3.18
N PHE A 134 -13.08 11.44 -4.26
CA PHE A 134 -12.59 12.01 -5.51
C PHE A 134 -12.53 13.54 -5.40
N LEU A 135 -11.38 14.13 -5.63
CA LEU A 135 -11.14 15.57 -5.51
C LEU A 135 -11.20 16.30 -6.86
N GLY A 136 -11.03 15.58 -7.97
CA GLY A 136 -11.06 16.17 -9.31
C GLY A 136 -10.01 15.57 -10.24
N LYS A 137 -9.88 16.17 -11.42
CA LYS A 137 -8.86 15.83 -12.39
C LYS A 137 -7.83 16.95 -12.46
N GLU A 138 -6.56 16.57 -12.50
CA GLU A 138 -5.47 17.53 -12.63
C GLU A 138 -4.30 16.96 -13.43
N LYS A 139 -3.48 17.85 -13.97
CA LYS A 139 -2.25 17.48 -14.64
C LYS A 139 -1.09 17.56 -13.66
N ILE A 140 -0.29 16.50 -13.60
CA ILE A 140 0.93 16.48 -12.80
C ILE A 140 2.13 16.16 -13.67
N ASN A 141 3.30 16.73 -13.31
CA ASN A 141 4.56 16.46 -13.98
C ASN A 141 5.43 15.56 -13.11
N ILE A 142 5.89 14.45 -13.69
CA ILE A 142 6.86 13.54 -13.05
C ILE A 142 7.94 13.22 -14.08
N ASN A 143 9.19 13.47 -13.73
CA ASN A 143 10.36 13.24 -14.60
C ASN A 143 10.20 13.84 -16.01
N ASN A 144 9.76 15.11 -16.08
CA ASN A 144 9.50 15.87 -17.30
C ASN A 144 8.41 15.28 -18.22
N LYS A 145 7.57 14.40 -17.68
CA LYS A 145 6.41 13.87 -18.38
C LYS A 145 5.14 14.32 -17.69
N GLU A 146 4.21 14.91 -18.47
CA GLU A 146 2.89 15.30 -18.02
C GLU A 146 1.94 14.09 -18.04
N TYR A 147 1.16 13.96 -16.95
CA TYR A 147 0.11 12.96 -16.80
C TYR A 147 -1.20 13.65 -16.45
N LEU A 148 -2.27 13.34 -17.18
CA LEU A 148 -3.63 13.66 -16.75
C LEU A 148 -4.05 12.62 -15.71
N THR A 149 -4.38 13.06 -14.51
CA THR A 149 -4.68 12.18 -13.38
C THR A 149 -6.00 12.52 -12.73
N GLU A 150 -6.55 11.53 -12.06
CA GLU A 150 -7.65 11.66 -11.11
C GLU A 150 -7.03 11.72 -9.70
N HIS A 151 -7.35 12.79 -8.97
CA HIS A 151 -6.86 13.01 -7.61
C HIS A 151 -7.88 12.48 -6.61
N TYR A 152 -7.41 11.62 -5.71
CA TYR A 152 -8.21 11.03 -4.64
C TYR A 152 -7.60 11.31 -3.27
N LYS A 153 -8.47 11.55 -2.28
CA LYS A 153 -8.12 11.54 -0.86
C LYS A 153 -8.54 10.21 -0.25
N LEU A 154 -7.59 9.46 0.29
CA LEU A 154 -7.84 8.27 1.08
C LEU A 154 -7.53 8.57 2.54
N LYS A 155 -8.54 8.46 3.42
CA LYS A 155 -8.40 8.73 4.84
C LYS A 155 -9.06 7.65 5.70
N SER A 156 -8.66 7.58 6.97
CA SER A 156 -9.37 6.75 7.96
C SER A 156 -10.82 7.18 8.07
N LYS A 157 -11.72 6.20 8.19
CA LYS A 157 -13.15 6.47 8.45
C LYS A 157 -13.35 7.02 9.86
N ASP A 158 -12.63 6.49 10.84
CA ASP A 158 -12.61 7.00 12.22
C ASP A 158 -11.60 8.14 12.33
N GLU A 159 -12.11 9.34 12.51
CA GLU A 159 -11.30 10.57 12.66
C GLU A 159 -10.77 10.77 14.09
N SER A 160 -11.23 9.99 15.07
CA SER A 160 -10.78 10.05 16.46
C SER A 160 -9.46 9.32 16.73
N LEU A 161 -9.00 8.51 15.76
CA LEU A 161 -7.74 7.78 15.88
C LEU A 161 -6.56 8.73 16.10
N PRO A 162 -5.52 8.31 16.85
CA PRO A 162 -4.26 9.03 16.92
C PRO A 162 -3.64 9.21 15.53
N ASP A 163 -2.98 10.34 15.29
CA ASP A 163 -2.42 10.68 13.97
C ASP A 163 -1.42 9.64 13.44
N ASP A 164 -0.67 9.00 14.32
CA ASP A 164 0.24 7.92 13.97
C ASP A 164 -0.46 6.64 13.49
N LYS A 165 -1.76 6.50 13.73
CA LYS A 165 -2.60 5.37 13.32
C LYS A 165 -3.54 5.69 12.16
N LYS A 166 -3.74 6.98 11.84
CA LYS A 166 -4.61 7.41 10.74
C LYS A 166 -4.04 7.05 9.37
N LEU A 167 -4.94 6.76 8.44
CA LEU A 167 -4.68 6.85 7.02
C LEU A 167 -4.90 8.30 6.59
N ASN A 168 -4.00 8.85 5.79
CA ASN A 168 -4.13 10.19 5.23
C ASN A 168 -3.25 10.32 3.99
N PHE A 169 -3.78 9.91 2.84
CA PHE A 169 -3.06 9.86 1.59
C PHE A 169 -3.74 10.71 0.53
N ASP A 170 -2.95 11.42 -0.24
CA ASP A 170 -3.35 11.98 -1.52
C ASP A 170 -2.80 11.09 -2.63
N ILE A 171 -3.66 10.68 -3.58
CA ILE A 171 -3.35 9.66 -4.58
C ILE A 171 -3.71 10.19 -5.96
N TRP A 172 -2.76 10.17 -6.88
CA TRP A 172 -2.95 10.54 -8.28
C TRP A 172 -2.93 9.29 -9.15
N PHE A 173 -4.05 9.01 -9.75
CA PHE A 173 -4.31 7.84 -10.58
C PHE A 173 -4.45 8.26 -12.05
N ASN A 174 -3.74 7.58 -12.95
CA ASN A 174 -3.91 7.75 -14.38
C ASN A 174 -4.86 6.67 -14.91
N PRO A 175 -6.07 7.05 -15.37
CA PRO A 175 -7.06 6.09 -15.87
C PRO A 175 -6.70 5.48 -17.21
N GLU A 176 -5.83 6.11 -18.02
CA GLU A 176 -5.45 5.60 -19.34
C GLU A 176 -4.64 4.30 -19.24
N ASN A 177 -3.77 4.19 -18.24
CA ASN A 177 -2.91 3.02 -18.06
C ASN A 177 -3.22 2.23 -16.78
N ASN A 178 -4.25 2.65 -16.03
CA ASN A 178 -4.65 2.06 -14.75
C ASN A 178 -3.53 2.04 -13.68
N LEU A 179 -2.70 3.07 -13.65
CA LEU A 179 -1.59 3.18 -12.72
C LEU A 179 -1.80 4.30 -11.69
N ILE A 180 -1.45 4.02 -10.45
CA ILE A 180 -1.22 5.04 -9.44
C ILE A 180 0.16 5.64 -9.75
N ILE A 181 0.18 6.92 -10.09
CA ILE A 181 1.38 7.64 -10.54
C ILE A 181 2.09 8.28 -9.36
N LYS A 182 1.33 8.77 -8.39
CA LYS A 182 1.88 9.46 -7.21
C LYS A 182 1.01 9.17 -6.00
N VAL A 183 1.66 9.01 -4.87
CA VAL A 183 1.02 8.98 -3.55
C VAL A 183 1.76 9.96 -2.65
N SER A 184 1.03 10.83 -1.96
CA SER A 184 1.55 11.73 -0.94
C SER A 184 1.00 11.33 0.42
N TYR A 185 1.84 11.38 1.42
CA TYR A 185 1.52 11.00 2.77
C TYR A 185 2.15 11.96 3.77
N SER A 186 1.32 12.75 4.44
CA SER A 186 1.78 13.63 5.51
C SER A 186 1.79 12.86 6.83
N LYS A 187 2.98 12.46 7.26
CA LYS A 187 3.24 11.94 8.59
C LYS A 187 4.51 12.57 9.13
N MET A 188 4.51 12.95 10.40
CA MET A 188 5.61 13.61 11.09
C MET A 188 5.79 15.09 10.74
N GLY A 189 4.72 15.88 10.78
CA GLY A 189 4.81 17.33 10.68
C GLY A 189 5.56 17.80 9.42
N ASN A 190 5.06 18.80 8.78
CA ASN A 190 5.81 19.49 7.73
C ASN A 190 7.15 20.00 8.27
#